data_4d37e4d0f0e84f977b0d172461c98140
#
_entry.id   4d37e4d0f0e84f977b0d172461c98140
#
_cell.length_a   1.000
_cell.length_b   1.000
_cell.length_c   1.000
_cell.angle_alpha   90.00
_cell.angle_beta   90.00
_cell.angle_gamma   90.00
#
_symmetry.space_group_name_H-M   'P 1'
#
loop_
_entity.id
_entity.type
_entity.pdbx_description
1 polymer ?
#
loop_
_entity_poly.entity_id
_entity_poly.type
_entity_poly.pdbx_seq_one_letter_code
_entity_poly.pdbx_strand_id
1 'polypeptide(L)'
;NSLVMFFYPSTASTTGVNDSCICYNYKTDKWGKINRGAEAGLENLTGQITYANITSYFATYADINITYDSPFWSQNYPVPTIFDTAHTMQTLTGIPGTCSITTGDMGDDNTFTLLDRVRPRFSTAPTSATLTNYYRNTSGSSLTQDQTVTMTSGKCDLFRSSRWHRLKLSTSGVSELSSIDVSLQGEGTE
;
A
#
# COMPACT_ATOMS: atom_id res chain seq x y z
N ASN A 1 -12.26 -13.65 10.54
CA ASN A 1 -11.26 -13.05 9.66
C ASN A 1 -11.48 -13.51 8.22
N SER A 2 -11.31 -12.63 7.27
CA SER A 2 -11.51 -12.90 5.83
C SER A 2 -10.24 -12.63 5.01
N LEU A 3 -9.09 -12.66 5.68
CA LEU A 3 -7.80 -12.33 5.10
C LEU A 3 -6.97 -13.61 4.93
N VAL A 4 -6.42 -13.79 3.73
CA VAL A 4 -5.41 -14.82 3.42
C VAL A 4 -4.10 -14.09 3.14
N MET A 5 -3.02 -14.54 3.75
CA MET A 5 -1.70 -13.95 3.60
C MET A 5 -0.72 -14.96 3.01
N PHE A 6 -0.02 -14.55 1.95
CA PHE A 6 0.99 -15.35 1.26
C PHE A 6 2.35 -14.69 1.45
N PHE A 7 3.21 -15.28 2.26
CA PHE A 7 4.58 -14.82 2.44
C PHE A 7 5.50 -15.45 1.38
N TYR A 8 6.36 -14.64 0.81
CA TYR A 8 7.26 -15.08 -0.27
C TYR A 8 8.56 -14.26 -0.26
N PRO A 9 9.66 -14.84 -0.78
CA PRO A 9 10.88 -14.09 -1.03
C PRO A 9 10.70 -13.22 -2.27
N SER A 10 10.96 -11.93 -2.16
CA SER A 10 10.97 -11.03 -3.32
C SER A 10 12.25 -11.21 -4.14
N THR A 11 12.32 -10.54 -5.29
CA THR A 11 13.52 -10.51 -6.13
C THR A 11 14.72 -9.83 -5.44
N ALA A 12 14.48 -9.09 -4.36
CA ALA A 12 15.54 -8.47 -3.55
C ALA A 12 16.09 -9.41 -2.47
N SER A 13 15.40 -10.52 -2.18
CA SER A 13 15.88 -11.52 -1.22
C SER A 13 16.98 -12.37 -1.86
N THR A 14 18.19 -12.25 -1.34
CA THR A 14 19.36 -13.04 -1.81
C THR A 14 19.50 -14.39 -1.09
N THR A 15 18.80 -14.57 0.02
CA THR A 15 18.90 -15.74 0.89
C THR A 15 17.70 -16.69 0.80
N GLY A 16 16.68 -16.34 0.01
CA GLY A 16 15.41 -17.09 -0.08
C GLY A 16 14.50 -16.90 1.15
N VAL A 17 14.86 -16.01 2.07
CA VAL A 17 14.02 -15.67 3.22
C VAL A 17 12.83 -14.83 2.76
N ASN A 18 11.64 -15.12 3.28
CA ASN A 18 10.43 -14.36 2.98
C ASN A 18 10.58 -12.92 3.50
N ASP A 19 10.50 -11.95 2.61
CA ASP A 19 10.62 -10.51 2.89
C ASP A 19 9.39 -9.70 2.44
N SER A 20 8.44 -10.38 1.84
CA SER A 20 7.22 -9.76 1.30
C SER A 20 6.01 -10.65 1.57
N CYS A 21 4.84 -10.02 1.63
CA CYS A 21 3.57 -10.70 1.80
C CYS A 21 2.52 -10.09 0.87
N ILE A 22 1.76 -10.94 0.20
CA ILE A 22 0.53 -10.56 -0.50
C ILE A 22 -0.65 -10.97 0.37
N CYS A 23 -1.57 -10.04 0.57
CA CYS A 23 -2.78 -10.23 1.34
C CYS A 23 -3.99 -10.22 0.42
N TYR A 24 -4.90 -11.15 0.60
CA TYR A 24 -6.16 -11.22 -0.12
C TYR A 24 -7.34 -11.27 0.84
N ASN A 25 -8.23 -10.31 0.74
CA ASN A 25 -9.49 -10.31 1.47
C ASN A 25 -10.60 -10.87 0.58
N TYR A 26 -11.00 -12.13 0.83
CA TYR A 26 -11.97 -12.84 0.00
C TYR A 26 -13.42 -12.38 0.18
N LYS A 27 -13.74 -11.56 1.19
CA LYS A 27 -15.08 -10.98 1.35
C LYS A 27 -15.26 -9.70 0.53
N THR A 28 -14.21 -8.91 0.41
CA THR A 28 -14.24 -7.63 -0.30
C THR A 28 -13.59 -7.71 -1.67
N ASP A 29 -13.00 -8.86 -2.03
CA ASP A 29 -12.24 -9.09 -3.26
C ASP A 29 -11.12 -8.06 -3.46
N LYS A 30 -10.39 -7.77 -2.38
CA LYS A 30 -9.32 -6.76 -2.37
C LYS A 30 -7.98 -7.39 -2.12
N TRP A 31 -6.99 -6.89 -2.84
CA TRP A 31 -5.59 -7.29 -2.68
C TRP A 31 -4.78 -6.19 -2.01
N GLY A 32 -3.80 -6.61 -1.21
CA GLY A 32 -2.84 -5.72 -0.58
C GLY A 32 -1.45 -6.34 -0.58
N LYS A 33 -0.44 -5.52 -0.38
CA LYS A 33 0.94 -5.96 -0.23
C LYS A 33 1.54 -5.37 1.03
N ILE A 34 2.30 -6.20 1.75
CA ILE A 34 3.06 -5.80 2.94
C ILE A 34 4.53 -6.14 2.67
N ASN A 35 5.40 -5.14 2.80
CA ASN A 35 6.86 -5.35 2.70
C ASN A 35 7.39 -5.71 4.11
N ARG A 36 7.08 -6.91 4.54
CA ARG A 36 7.52 -7.48 5.81
C ARG A 36 7.85 -8.94 5.61
N GLY A 37 9.01 -9.32 6.13
CA GLY A 37 9.40 -10.73 6.23
C GLY A 37 8.70 -11.39 7.41
N ALA A 38 8.39 -12.66 7.25
CA ALA A 38 7.90 -13.49 8.32
C ALA A 38 8.37 -14.93 8.15
N GLU A 39 8.80 -15.53 9.24
CA GLU A 39 9.11 -16.96 9.30
C GLU A 39 7.85 -17.76 9.58
N ALA A 40 6.94 -17.21 10.39
CA ALA A 40 5.65 -17.80 10.71
C ALA A 40 4.60 -16.73 10.90
N GLY A 41 3.35 -17.07 10.57
CA GLY A 41 2.17 -16.26 10.84
C GLY A 41 1.21 -17.00 11.76
N LEU A 42 0.61 -16.27 12.68
CA LEU A 42 -0.40 -16.81 13.60
C LEU A 42 -1.47 -15.76 13.90
N GLU A 43 -2.59 -16.21 14.38
CA GLU A 43 -3.55 -15.33 15.03
C GLU A 43 -3.25 -15.32 16.53
N ASN A 44 -2.96 -14.15 17.06
CA ASN A 44 -2.72 -13.96 18.48
C ASN A 44 -3.84 -13.14 19.11
N LEU A 45 -4.20 -13.48 20.32
CA LEU A 45 -5.11 -12.71 21.14
C LEU A 45 -4.28 -11.64 21.87
N THR A 46 -4.19 -10.46 21.28
CA THR A 46 -3.51 -9.33 21.91
C THR A 46 -4.53 -8.40 22.55
N GLY A 47 -4.24 -7.98 23.77
CA GLY A 47 -4.91 -6.84 24.37
C GLY A 47 -6.03 -7.19 25.32
N GLN A 48 -5.75 -7.95 26.37
CA GLN A 48 -6.58 -7.80 27.57
C GLN A 48 -6.46 -6.36 28.07
N ILE A 49 -7.58 -5.74 28.34
CA ILE A 49 -7.58 -4.45 29.02
C ILE A 49 -7.06 -4.70 30.43
N THR A 50 -5.90 -4.11 30.72
CA THR A 50 -5.30 -4.14 32.03
C THR A 50 -5.56 -2.85 32.78
N TYR A 51 -5.41 -2.85 34.10
CA TYR A 51 -5.47 -1.62 34.88
C TYR A 51 -4.50 -0.53 34.41
N ALA A 52 -3.37 -0.92 33.82
CA ALA A 52 -2.38 0.02 33.33
C ALA A 52 -2.82 0.75 32.05
N ASN A 53 -3.65 0.14 31.21
CA ASN A 53 -4.07 0.73 29.95
C ASN A 53 -5.52 1.20 29.92
N ILE A 54 -6.28 0.97 31.00
CA ILE A 54 -7.70 1.34 31.11
C ILE A 54 -7.89 2.86 30.99
N THR A 55 -6.93 3.64 31.45
CA THR A 55 -6.94 5.11 31.35
C THR A 55 -6.90 5.63 29.90
N SER A 56 -6.51 4.79 28.93
CA SER A 56 -6.59 5.13 27.50
C SER A 56 -8.03 5.11 26.97
N TYR A 57 -8.95 4.48 27.68
CA TYR A 57 -10.36 4.32 27.30
C TYR A 57 -11.31 5.15 28.16
N PHE A 58 -10.98 5.32 29.44
CA PHE A 58 -11.81 6.06 30.41
C PHE A 58 -10.94 7.01 31.22
N ALA A 59 -11.39 8.25 31.37
CA ALA A 59 -10.67 9.27 32.11
C ALA A 59 -10.61 8.95 33.62
N THR A 60 -11.68 8.39 34.15
CA THR A 60 -11.79 7.95 35.56
C THR A 60 -12.50 6.61 35.66
N TYR A 61 -12.35 5.93 36.79
CA TYR A 61 -13.08 4.69 37.06
C TYR A 61 -14.61 4.89 37.14
N ALA A 62 -15.06 6.08 37.50
CA ALA A 62 -16.49 6.41 37.56
C ALA A 62 -17.13 6.50 36.16
N ASP A 63 -16.32 6.71 35.12
CA ASP A 63 -16.77 6.77 33.73
C ASP A 63 -16.99 5.38 33.12
N ILE A 64 -16.61 4.32 33.81
CA ILE A 64 -16.77 2.95 33.34
C ILE A 64 -18.23 2.54 33.48
N ASN A 65 -18.96 2.61 32.37
CA ASN A 65 -20.38 2.23 32.30
C ASN A 65 -20.60 0.88 31.59
N ILE A 66 -19.54 0.08 31.47
CA ILE A 66 -19.54 -1.22 30.80
C ILE A 66 -19.65 -2.33 31.82
N THR A 67 -20.53 -3.30 31.58
CA THR A 67 -20.73 -4.45 32.46
C THR A 67 -19.51 -5.39 32.43
N TYR A 68 -19.24 -6.10 33.52
CA TYR A 68 -18.07 -6.98 33.65
C TYR A 68 -18.05 -8.15 32.66
N ASP A 69 -19.19 -8.58 32.17
CA ASP A 69 -19.37 -9.67 31.20
C ASP A 69 -19.28 -9.17 29.74
N SER A 70 -19.07 -7.85 29.55
CA SER A 70 -18.96 -7.28 28.22
C SER A 70 -17.75 -7.83 27.46
N PRO A 71 -17.91 -8.15 26.15
CA PRO A 71 -16.79 -8.52 25.27
C PRO A 71 -15.69 -7.44 25.19
N PHE A 72 -15.99 -6.22 25.63
CA PHE A 72 -15.01 -5.14 25.74
C PHE A 72 -13.81 -5.53 26.63
N TRP A 73 -14.06 -6.20 27.75
CA TRP A 73 -12.99 -6.59 28.68
C TRP A 73 -12.09 -7.71 28.15
N SER A 74 -12.67 -8.61 27.39
CA SER A 74 -11.92 -9.72 26.82
C SER A 74 -11.14 -9.35 25.57
N GLN A 75 -11.52 -8.27 24.87
CA GLN A 75 -10.98 -7.84 23.56
C GLN A 75 -10.36 -8.96 22.72
N ASN A 76 -10.99 -10.12 22.76
CA ASN A 76 -10.52 -11.35 22.11
C ASN A 76 -10.70 -11.25 20.57
N TYR A 77 -10.26 -10.16 19.97
CA TYR A 77 -10.15 -10.10 18.52
C TYR A 77 -8.81 -10.72 18.13
N PRO A 78 -8.82 -11.83 17.40
CA PRO A 78 -7.59 -12.39 16.87
C PRO A 78 -6.93 -11.36 15.97
N VAL A 79 -5.72 -10.97 16.31
CA VAL A 79 -4.90 -10.03 15.57
C VAL A 79 -3.89 -10.82 14.77
N PRO A 80 -3.79 -10.57 13.46
CA PRO A 80 -2.73 -11.16 12.66
C PRO A 80 -1.36 -10.79 13.25
N THR A 81 -0.57 -11.78 13.54
CA THR A 81 0.74 -11.65 14.18
C THR A 81 1.75 -12.45 13.39
N ILE A 82 2.95 -11.98 13.31
CA ILE A 82 4.06 -12.65 12.62
C ILE A 82 5.25 -12.80 13.56
N PHE A 83 6.06 -13.83 13.33
CA PHE A 83 7.44 -13.90 13.78
C PHE A 83 8.33 -13.38 12.65
N ASP A 84 9.10 -12.35 12.93
CA ASP A 84 10.07 -11.83 11.98
C ASP A 84 11.37 -12.68 11.99
N THR A 85 12.29 -12.34 11.10
CA THR A 85 13.59 -13.05 10.97
C THR A 85 14.50 -12.90 12.18
N ALA A 86 14.17 -12.03 13.12
CA ALA A 86 14.83 -11.91 14.43
C ALA A 86 14.13 -12.72 15.52
N HIS A 87 13.19 -13.59 15.14
CA HIS A 87 12.34 -14.40 16.02
C HIS A 87 11.51 -13.57 17.02
N THR A 88 11.23 -12.31 16.65
CA THR A 88 10.43 -11.42 17.48
C THR A 88 8.97 -11.46 17.03
N MET A 89 8.06 -11.61 17.96
CA MET A 89 6.64 -11.58 17.70
C MET A 89 6.15 -10.15 17.48
N GLN A 90 5.55 -9.87 16.33
CA GLN A 90 5.05 -8.55 15.96
C GLN A 90 3.58 -8.66 15.51
N THR A 91 2.74 -7.78 16.03
CA THR A 91 1.36 -7.67 15.55
C THR A 91 1.31 -6.84 14.26
N LEU A 92 0.46 -7.24 13.31
CA LEU A 92 0.22 -6.48 12.09
C LEU A 92 -0.84 -5.40 12.34
N THR A 93 -0.62 -4.61 13.38
CA THR A 93 -1.47 -3.47 13.75
C THR A 93 -0.62 -2.21 13.71
N GLY A 94 -1.21 -1.07 13.39
CA GLY A 94 -0.51 0.19 13.39
C GLY A 94 -0.93 1.11 12.25
N ILE A 95 -0.25 2.23 12.14
CA ILE A 95 -0.47 3.21 11.08
C ILE A 95 0.08 2.63 9.77
N PRO A 96 -0.72 2.62 8.68
CA PRO A 96 -0.24 2.15 7.40
C PRO A 96 0.97 2.94 6.93
N GLY A 97 1.98 2.21 6.46
CA GLY A 97 3.16 2.80 5.86
C GLY A 97 2.89 3.37 4.46
N THR A 98 3.96 3.79 3.79
CA THR A 98 3.88 4.20 2.40
C THR A 98 3.63 3.00 1.50
N CYS A 99 2.61 3.08 0.65
CA CYS A 99 2.33 2.12 -0.40
C CYS A 99 2.77 2.68 -1.75
N SER A 100 3.26 1.82 -2.65
CA SER A 100 3.54 2.22 -4.02
C SER A 100 3.04 1.20 -5.03
N ILE A 101 2.51 1.70 -6.13
CA ILE A 101 2.07 0.91 -7.28
C ILE A 101 2.78 1.43 -8.52
N THR A 102 3.28 0.51 -9.34
CA THR A 102 3.96 0.86 -10.60
C THR A 102 3.19 0.21 -11.74
N THR A 103 2.87 1.02 -12.76
CA THR A 103 2.21 0.51 -13.97
C THR A 103 3.16 -0.32 -14.83
N GLY A 104 2.64 -1.06 -15.78
CA GLY A 104 3.42 -1.54 -16.93
C GLY A 104 3.89 -0.37 -17.80
N ASP A 105 4.67 -0.71 -18.83
CA ASP A 105 5.06 0.28 -19.84
C ASP A 105 3.86 0.60 -20.74
N MET A 106 3.68 1.87 -21.04
CA MET A 106 2.61 2.42 -21.89
C MET A 106 3.27 3.15 -23.06
N GLY A 107 2.87 2.82 -24.28
CA GLY A 107 3.42 3.43 -25.49
C GLY A 107 3.82 2.38 -26.53
N ASP A 108 4.52 2.82 -27.57
CA ASP A 108 5.09 2.00 -28.63
C ASP A 108 6.39 2.59 -29.18
N ASP A 109 7.09 1.84 -30.06
CA ASP A 109 8.37 2.30 -30.62
C ASP A 109 8.20 3.26 -31.83
N ASN A 110 6.99 3.46 -32.32
CA ASN A 110 6.74 4.21 -33.57
C ASN A 110 6.20 5.63 -33.31
N THR A 111 5.51 5.84 -32.17
CA THR A 111 4.78 7.06 -31.91
C THR A 111 5.29 7.77 -30.66
N PHE A 112 5.55 9.06 -30.74
CA PHE A 112 5.73 9.89 -29.57
C PHE A 112 4.37 10.24 -28.97
N THR A 113 4.28 10.13 -27.65
CA THR A 113 3.08 10.48 -26.88
C THR A 113 3.41 11.50 -25.82
N LEU A 114 2.57 12.51 -25.69
CA LEU A 114 2.62 13.48 -24.61
C LEU A 114 1.79 12.95 -23.43
N LEU A 115 2.47 12.73 -22.33
CA LEU A 115 1.81 12.51 -21.03
C LEU A 115 1.56 13.88 -20.40
N ASP A 116 0.30 14.33 -20.35
CA ASP A 116 -0.08 15.63 -19.79
C ASP A 116 -0.69 15.54 -18.40
N ARG A 117 -1.44 14.48 -18.13
CA ARG A 117 -2.17 14.35 -16.87
C ARG A 117 -2.41 12.92 -16.46
N VAL A 118 -2.35 12.69 -15.15
CA VAL A 118 -2.76 11.43 -14.51
C VAL A 118 -3.74 11.73 -13.38
N ARG A 119 -4.84 10.97 -13.33
CA ARG A 119 -5.86 11.06 -12.28
C ARG A 119 -6.01 9.74 -11.57
N PRO A 120 -5.36 9.55 -10.44
CA PRO A 120 -5.65 8.41 -9.57
C PRO A 120 -7.07 8.54 -8.98
N ARG A 121 -7.85 7.48 -9.06
CA ARG A 121 -9.21 7.41 -8.51
C ARG A 121 -9.19 6.61 -7.23
N PHE A 122 -9.53 7.24 -6.14
CA PHE A 122 -9.55 6.62 -4.82
C PHE A 122 -11.00 6.47 -4.34
N SER A 123 -11.34 5.29 -3.80
CA SER A 123 -12.54 5.10 -2.99
C SER A 123 -12.33 5.64 -1.59
N THR A 124 -11.11 5.46 -1.05
CA THR A 124 -10.65 6.08 0.20
C THR A 124 -9.40 6.88 -0.11
N ALA A 125 -9.47 8.19 0.09
CA ALA A 125 -8.37 9.10 -0.25
C ALA A 125 -7.16 8.91 0.69
N PRO A 126 -5.92 8.89 0.17
CA PRO A 126 -4.71 8.86 0.99
C PRO A 126 -4.48 10.18 1.71
N THR A 127 -3.65 10.15 2.75
CA THR A 127 -3.16 11.38 3.39
C THR A 127 -2.30 12.21 2.43
N SER A 128 -1.46 11.55 1.64
CA SER A 128 -0.72 12.17 0.54
C SER A 128 -0.52 11.19 -0.59
N ALA A 129 -0.41 11.71 -1.82
CA ALA A 129 -0.06 10.92 -3.00
C ALA A 129 0.94 11.68 -3.86
N THR A 130 1.96 10.96 -4.34
CA THR A 130 2.94 11.47 -5.29
C THR A 130 3.03 10.54 -6.48
N LEU A 131 3.21 11.11 -7.66
CA LEU A 131 3.36 10.38 -8.90
C LEU A 131 4.74 10.65 -9.49
N THR A 132 5.49 9.61 -9.76
CA THR A 132 6.78 9.68 -10.45
C THR A 132 6.63 9.10 -11.86
N ASN A 133 7.03 9.85 -12.86
CA ASN A 133 7.10 9.38 -14.24
C ASN A 133 8.50 8.84 -14.57
N TYR A 134 8.53 7.72 -15.28
CA TYR A 134 9.72 7.17 -15.92
C TYR A 134 9.44 7.07 -17.42
N TYR A 135 10.45 7.34 -18.23
CA TYR A 135 10.31 7.29 -19.68
C TYR A 135 11.52 6.62 -20.36
N ARG A 136 11.31 6.23 -21.60
CA ARG A 136 12.35 5.79 -22.54
C ARG A 136 11.87 5.97 -23.97
N ASN A 137 12.81 6.09 -24.90
CA ASN A 137 12.49 6.28 -26.32
C ASN A 137 12.74 5.05 -27.19
N THR A 138 13.32 3.99 -26.63
CA THR A 138 13.59 2.73 -27.33
C THR A 138 13.19 1.56 -26.46
N SER A 139 12.49 0.60 -27.03
CA SER A 139 12.14 -0.65 -26.36
C SER A 139 13.39 -1.34 -25.83
N GLY A 140 13.32 -1.87 -24.60
CA GLY A 140 14.45 -2.56 -23.96
C GLY A 140 15.55 -1.64 -23.40
N SER A 141 15.55 -0.34 -23.66
CA SER A 141 16.48 0.58 -23.01
C SER A 141 16.10 0.82 -21.54
N SER A 142 17.07 1.26 -20.73
CA SER A 142 16.83 1.62 -19.33
C SER A 142 15.85 2.76 -19.22
N LEU A 143 14.97 2.67 -18.22
CA LEU A 143 14.04 3.75 -17.90
C LEU A 143 14.78 4.90 -17.22
N THR A 144 14.50 6.10 -17.65
CA THR A 144 14.98 7.33 -17.03
C THR A 144 13.88 7.92 -16.16
N GLN A 145 14.20 8.21 -14.90
CA GLN A 145 13.28 8.95 -14.05
C GLN A 145 13.17 10.40 -14.52
N ASP A 146 11.95 10.87 -14.65
CA ASP A 146 11.66 12.25 -15.01
C ASP A 146 11.30 13.05 -13.74
N GLN A 147 10.09 13.51 -13.64
CA GLN A 147 9.60 14.33 -12.53
C GLN A 147 8.76 13.52 -11.54
N THR A 148 8.76 14.00 -10.31
CA THR A 148 7.83 13.54 -9.26
C THR A 148 6.91 14.69 -8.91
N VAL A 149 5.61 14.47 -9.00
CA VAL A 149 4.57 15.48 -8.78
C VAL A 149 3.67 15.04 -7.64
N THR A 150 3.37 15.96 -6.73
CA THR A 150 2.38 15.72 -5.68
C THR A 150 0.98 15.91 -6.26
N MET A 151 0.09 14.99 -5.91
CA MET A 151 -1.32 15.08 -6.32
C MET A 151 -1.98 16.31 -5.72
N THR A 152 -2.60 17.13 -6.57
CA THR A 152 -3.33 18.33 -6.18
C THR A 152 -4.72 18.26 -6.80
N SER A 153 -5.76 18.46 -6.01
CA SER A 153 -7.17 18.42 -6.48
C SER A 153 -7.50 17.13 -7.26
N GLY A 154 -6.97 15.99 -6.80
CA GLY A 154 -7.24 14.66 -7.41
C GLY A 154 -6.53 14.40 -8.73
N LYS A 155 -5.51 15.18 -9.09
CA LYS A 155 -4.75 15.02 -10.33
C LYS A 155 -3.26 15.30 -10.13
N CYS A 156 -2.47 14.75 -11.02
CA CYS A 156 -1.04 15.05 -11.20
C CYS A 156 -0.86 15.56 -12.64
N ASP A 157 -0.50 16.81 -12.81
CA ASP A 157 -0.19 17.38 -14.13
C ASP A 157 1.30 17.13 -14.43
N LEU A 158 1.59 16.51 -15.55
CA LEU A 158 2.90 16.10 -16.04
C LEU A 158 3.01 16.58 -17.48
N PHE A 159 4.22 16.90 -17.93
CA PHE A 159 4.44 17.29 -19.32
C PHE A 159 5.70 16.60 -19.83
N ARG A 160 5.52 15.41 -20.39
CA ARG A 160 6.62 14.65 -20.96
C ARG A 160 6.21 14.00 -22.27
N SER A 161 6.92 14.34 -23.33
CA SER A 161 6.87 13.62 -24.59
C SER A 161 7.92 12.51 -24.62
N SER A 162 7.48 11.30 -24.90
CA SER A 162 8.37 10.15 -25.13
C SER A 162 7.59 9.00 -25.80
N ARG A 163 8.30 7.97 -26.25
CA ARG A 163 7.66 6.79 -26.84
C ARG A 163 7.08 5.85 -25.79
N TRP A 164 7.75 5.73 -24.63
CA TRP A 164 7.34 4.84 -23.55
C TRP A 164 7.29 5.57 -22.23
N HIS A 165 6.21 5.34 -21.47
CA HIS A 165 6.00 5.87 -20.14
C HIS A 165 5.77 4.75 -19.14
N ARG A 166 6.24 4.92 -17.91
CA ARG A 166 5.91 4.09 -16.75
C ARG A 166 5.66 4.99 -15.56
N LEU A 167 4.58 4.73 -14.83
CA LEU A 167 4.15 5.56 -13.71
C LEU A 167 4.32 4.80 -12.40
N LYS A 168 4.84 5.48 -11.39
CA LYS A 168 4.88 5.01 -10.02
C LYS A 168 4.08 5.94 -9.14
N LEU A 169 2.94 5.47 -8.66
CA LEU A 169 2.12 6.17 -7.67
C LEU A 169 2.55 5.72 -6.28
N SER A 170 2.89 6.66 -5.42
CA SER A 170 3.21 6.41 -4.00
C SER A 170 2.21 7.15 -3.13
N THR A 171 1.62 6.45 -2.16
CA THR A 171 0.60 6.97 -1.25
C THR A 171 1.01 6.75 0.20
N SER A 172 0.58 7.62 1.09
CA SER A 172 0.71 7.45 2.54
C SER A 172 -0.65 7.44 3.22
N GLY A 173 -0.73 6.76 4.35
CA GLY A 173 -1.98 6.58 5.09
C GLY A 173 -2.87 5.48 4.51
N VAL A 174 -4.05 5.32 5.11
CA VAL A 174 -5.07 4.39 4.62
C VAL A 174 -5.60 4.89 3.29
N SER A 175 -5.51 4.07 2.26
CA SER A 175 -6.04 4.43 0.94
C SER A 175 -6.52 3.21 0.17
N GLU A 176 -7.50 3.43 -0.66
CA GLU A 176 -8.05 2.44 -1.57
C GLU A 176 -8.10 3.01 -2.98
N LEU A 177 -7.23 2.50 -3.84
CA LEU A 177 -7.13 2.92 -5.24
C LEU A 177 -8.09 2.07 -6.10
N SER A 178 -8.97 2.73 -6.85
CA SER A 178 -9.91 2.07 -7.76
C SER A 178 -9.36 1.98 -9.18
N SER A 179 -8.79 3.07 -9.69
CA SER A 179 -8.20 3.13 -11.03
C SER A 179 -7.17 4.24 -11.15
N ILE A 180 -6.42 4.23 -12.24
CA ILE A 180 -5.53 5.33 -12.64
C ILE A 180 -5.91 5.71 -14.08
N ASP A 181 -6.47 6.90 -14.25
CA ASP A 181 -6.79 7.45 -15.56
C ASP A 181 -5.56 8.21 -16.08
N VAL A 182 -5.06 7.81 -17.23
CA VAL A 182 -3.87 8.41 -17.85
C VAL A 182 -4.28 9.12 -19.13
N SER A 183 -3.91 10.39 -19.26
CA SER A 183 -4.10 11.17 -20.50
C SER A 183 -2.81 11.13 -21.31
N LEU A 184 -2.85 10.41 -22.42
CA LEU A 184 -1.77 10.33 -23.41
C LEU A 184 -2.29 10.89 -24.72
N GLN A 185 -1.56 11.86 -25.29
CA GLN A 185 -1.86 12.47 -26.59
C GLN A 185 -0.79 12.08 -27.60
N GLY A 186 -1.17 11.62 -28.78
CA GLY A 186 -0.22 11.33 -29.84
C GLY A 186 0.37 12.63 -30.39
N GLU A 187 1.69 12.71 -30.49
CA GLU A 187 2.40 13.89 -31.03
C GLU A 187 2.95 13.67 -32.45
N GLY A 188 2.81 12.48 -32.99
CA GLY A 188 3.25 12.15 -34.34
C GLY A 188 4.28 11.02 -34.39
N THR A 189 4.69 10.70 -35.61
CA THR A 189 5.71 9.71 -35.94
C THR A 189 6.93 10.43 -36.51
N GLU A 190 8.13 10.04 -36.15
CA GLU A 190 9.34 10.36 -36.93
C GLU A 190 9.48 9.43 -38.12
#